data_5ff6d3e3ea47079be99a2df9427cb066
#
_entry.id   5ff6d3e3ea47079be99a2df9427cb066
#
_cell.length_a   1.000
_cell.length_b   1.000
_cell.length_c   1.000
_cell.angle_alpha   90.00
_cell.angle_beta   90.00
_cell.angle_gamma   90.00
#
_symmetry.space_group_name_H-M   'P 1'
#
loop_
_entity.id
_entity.type
_entity.pdbx_description
1 polymer ?
#
loop_
_entity_poly.entity_id
_entity_poly.type
_entity_poly.pdbx_seq_one_letter_code
_entity_poly.pdbx_strand_id
1 'polypeptide(L)'
;MRLGIRSVSMDDIATQLGMSKKTIYQYYADKDELVEAVMAANIQQTQQDCGKCLVSSANAIEEIFLTMEMIQEQFRNMNPMILYDLQKFHFGAFQKLTAHKNEFLLTIIRNNIEKGIAEGLYRKDINIDILAKFRLESMMIGFNIDLFPPVKYSLAEVTQVIIEHFL
;
A
#
# COMPACT_ATOMS: atom_id res chain seq x y z
N MET A 1 5.15 -8.59 7.33
CA MET A 1 5.84 -9.77 6.75
C MET A 1 7.33 -9.48 6.65
N ARG A 2 8.14 -10.05 7.55
CA ARG A 2 9.62 -9.88 7.51
C ARG A 2 10.29 -10.74 6.45
N LEU A 3 9.65 -11.86 6.06
CA LEU A 3 10.08 -12.76 4.99
C LEU A 3 9.29 -12.43 3.72
N GLY A 4 9.93 -12.49 2.54
CA GLY A 4 9.23 -12.35 1.27
C GLY A 4 8.18 -13.45 1.08
N ILE A 5 7.16 -13.21 0.27
CA ILE A 5 6.07 -14.20 0.04
C ILE A 5 6.65 -15.52 -0.49
N ARG A 6 7.66 -15.45 -1.34
CA ARG A 6 8.29 -16.63 -1.95
C ARG A 6 8.90 -17.57 -0.93
N SER A 7 9.54 -17.05 0.11
CA SER A 7 10.28 -17.84 1.10
C SER A 7 9.39 -18.56 2.12
N VAL A 8 8.10 -18.23 2.19
CA VAL A 8 7.14 -18.82 3.13
C VAL A 8 6.37 -19.95 2.43
N SER A 9 6.46 -21.18 2.93
CA SER A 9 5.71 -22.32 2.41
C SER A 9 4.33 -22.46 3.07
N MET A 10 3.45 -23.27 2.47
CA MET A 10 2.15 -23.61 3.10
C MET A 10 2.32 -24.36 4.43
N ASP A 11 3.43 -25.09 4.59
CA ASP A 11 3.76 -25.76 5.86
C ASP A 11 4.17 -24.76 6.94
N ASP A 12 4.94 -23.74 6.59
CA ASP A 12 5.32 -22.66 7.50
C ASP A 12 4.09 -21.90 7.98
N ILE A 13 3.16 -21.59 7.05
CA ILE A 13 1.90 -20.92 7.35
C ILE A 13 1.06 -21.77 8.31
N ALA A 14 0.88 -23.06 8.01
CA ALA A 14 0.12 -23.99 8.85
C ALA A 14 0.71 -24.08 10.26
N THR A 15 2.03 -24.20 10.35
CA THR A 15 2.77 -24.26 11.63
C THR A 15 2.56 -22.98 12.43
N GLN A 16 2.70 -21.82 11.81
CA GLN A 16 2.56 -20.53 12.48
C GLN A 16 1.12 -20.26 12.95
N LEU A 17 0.13 -20.73 12.21
CA LEU A 17 -1.29 -20.61 12.57
C LEU A 17 -1.77 -21.70 13.54
N GLY A 18 -0.93 -22.68 13.90
CA GLY A 18 -1.30 -23.79 14.77
C GLY A 18 -2.38 -24.70 14.17
N MET A 19 -2.45 -24.79 12.84
CA MET A 19 -3.42 -25.64 12.14
C MET A 19 -2.77 -26.60 11.16
N SER A 20 -3.52 -27.60 10.69
CA SER A 20 -3.00 -28.54 9.68
C SER A 20 -2.98 -27.89 8.29
N LYS A 21 -1.99 -28.23 7.47
CA LYS A 21 -1.94 -27.88 6.05
C LYS A 21 -3.22 -28.31 5.31
N LYS A 22 -3.78 -29.48 5.67
CA LYS A 22 -5.04 -29.97 5.12
C LYS A 22 -6.20 -29.00 5.39
N THR A 23 -6.22 -28.38 6.57
CA THR A 23 -7.24 -27.38 6.92
C THR A 23 -7.15 -26.16 6.01
N ILE A 24 -5.95 -25.68 5.70
CA ILE A 24 -5.77 -24.53 4.80
C ILE A 24 -6.25 -24.90 3.39
N TYR A 25 -5.92 -26.10 2.90
CA TYR A 25 -6.35 -26.58 1.57
C TYR A 25 -7.86 -26.86 1.45
N GLN A 26 -8.61 -26.84 2.54
CA GLN A 26 -10.09 -26.87 2.49
C GLN A 26 -10.68 -25.53 2.02
N TYR A 27 -9.92 -24.44 2.18
CA TYR A 27 -10.38 -23.06 1.86
C TYR A 27 -9.68 -22.48 0.64
N TYR A 28 -8.45 -22.91 0.35
CA TYR A 28 -7.62 -22.37 -0.73
C TYR A 28 -6.99 -23.54 -1.49
N ALA A 29 -7.21 -23.62 -2.80
CA ALA A 29 -6.70 -24.69 -3.63
C ALA A 29 -5.17 -24.73 -3.68
N ASP A 30 -4.53 -23.58 -3.62
CA ASP A 30 -3.09 -23.44 -3.64
C ASP A 30 -2.62 -22.15 -2.91
N LYS A 31 -1.32 -21.90 -2.97
CA LYS A 31 -0.72 -20.72 -2.36
C LYS A 31 -1.11 -19.44 -3.09
N ASP A 32 -1.34 -19.47 -4.41
CA ASP A 32 -1.70 -18.30 -5.19
C ASP A 32 -3.09 -17.80 -4.80
N GLU A 33 -4.06 -18.72 -4.64
CA GLU A 33 -5.41 -18.38 -4.17
C GLU A 33 -5.38 -17.78 -2.74
N LEU A 34 -4.55 -18.34 -1.85
CA LEU A 34 -4.35 -17.79 -0.51
C LEU A 34 -3.75 -16.37 -0.57
N VAL A 35 -2.71 -16.15 -1.39
CA VAL A 35 -2.08 -14.83 -1.55
C VAL A 35 -3.06 -13.83 -2.14
N GLU A 36 -3.88 -14.22 -3.10
CA GLU A 36 -4.93 -13.36 -3.65
C GLU A 36 -5.98 -12.98 -2.61
N ALA A 37 -6.42 -13.92 -1.78
CA ALA A 37 -7.38 -13.66 -0.71
C ALA A 37 -6.80 -12.71 0.36
N VAL A 38 -5.54 -12.92 0.76
CA VAL A 38 -4.82 -12.02 1.69
C VAL A 38 -4.67 -10.62 1.10
N MET A 39 -4.34 -10.53 -0.19
CA MET A 39 -4.24 -9.22 -0.87
C MET A 39 -5.58 -8.51 -0.93
N ALA A 40 -6.67 -9.22 -1.26
CA ALA A 40 -8.01 -8.65 -1.28
C ALA A 40 -8.44 -8.12 0.11
N ALA A 41 -8.18 -8.89 1.17
CA ALA A 41 -8.46 -8.46 2.55
C ALA A 41 -7.62 -7.22 2.95
N ASN A 42 -6.35 -7.17 2.56
CA ASN A 42 -5.47 -6.04 2.82
C ASN A 42 -5.93 -4.77 2.08
N ILE A 43 -6.33 -4.91 0.82
CA ILE A 43 -6.91 -3.82 0.02
C ILE A 43 -8.17 -3.29 0.70
N GLN A 44 -9.08 -4.16 1.11
CA GLN A 44 -10.32 -3.76 1.80
C GLN A 44 -10.02 -3.01 3.11
N GLN A 45 -9.07 -3.48 3.90
CA GLN A 45 -8.64 -2.81 5.12
C GLN A 45 -8.07 -1.41 4.83
N THR A 46 -7.19 -1.29 3.83
CA THR A 46 -6.63 0.00 3.40
C THR A 46 -7.73 0.98 2.97
N GLN A 47 -8.74 0.52 2.22
CA GLN A 47 -9.87 1.36 1.82
C GLN A 47 -10.67 1.87 3.02
N GLN A 48 -10.91 1.01 4.01
CA GLN A 48 -11.61 1.40 5.24
C GLN A 48 -10.80 2.42 6.05
N ASP A 49 -9.49 2.22 6.16
CA ASP A 49 -8.62 3.11 6.92
C ASP A 49 -8.44 4.46 6.23
N CYS A 50 -8.33 4.51 4.90
CA CYS A 50 -8.41 5.75 4.13
C CYS A 50 -9.74 6.49 4.37
N GLY A 51 -10.86 5.76 4.40
CA GLY A 51 -12.18 6.32 4.70
C GLY A 51 -12.24 6.97 6.10
N LYS A 52 -11.60 6.36 7.11
CA LYS A 52 -11.49 6.95 8.46
C LYS A 52 -10.67 8.24 8.45
N CYS A 53 -9.52 8.25 7.77
CA CYS A 53 -8.70 9.45 7.64
C CYS A 53 -9.48 10.62 7.00
N LEU A 54 -10.24 10.35 5.94
CA LEU A 54 -11.10 11.30 5.26
C LEU A 54 -12.16 11.93 6.20
N VAL A 55 -12.83 11.08 6.99
CA VAL A 55 -13.90 11.54 7.89
C VAL A 55 -13.33 12.28 9.11
N SER A 56 -12.14 11.91 9.58
CA SER A 56 -11.52 12.47 10.78
C SER A 56 -10.75 13.76 10.51
N SER A 57 -10.41 14.05 9.25
CA SER A 57 -9.61 15.24 8.89
C SER A 57 -10.46 16.51 8.82
N ALA A 58 -10.00 17.60 9.44
CA ALA A 58 -10.64 18.90 9.34
C ALA A 58 -10.38 19.62 8.00
N ASN A 59 -9.29 19.29 7.31
CA ASN A 59 -8.89 19.90 6.03
C ASN A 59 -7.98 18.96 5.23
N ALA A 60 -7.65 19.37 3.99
CA ALA A 60 -6.83 18.57 3.07
C ALA A 60 -5.41 18.29 3.57
N ILE A 61 -4.81 19.20 4.34
CA ILE A 61 -3.46 19.00 4.89
C ILE A 61 -3.49 17.98 6.03
N GLU A 62 -4.44 18.10 6.95
CA GLU A 62 -4.60 17.12 8.05
C GLU A 62 -4.89 15.73 7.52
N GLU A 63 -5.67 15.62 6.44
CA GLU A 63 -5.91 14.35 5.75
C GLU A 63 -4.62 13.68 5.27
N ILE A 64 -3.63 14.47 4.76
CA ILE A 64 -2.32 13.93 4.38
C ILE A 64 -1.58 13.42 5.61
N PHE A 65 -1.56 14.14 6.74
CA PHE A 65 -0.89 13.70 7.96
C PHE A 65 -1.47 12.40 8.50
N LEU A 66 -2.80 12.30 8.60
CA LEU A 66 -3.47 11.08 9.05
C LEU A 66 -3.20 9.90 8.12
N THR A 67 -3.21 10.14 6.80
CA THR A 67 -2.89 9.11 5.81
C THR A 67 -1.42 8.69 5.93
N MET A 68 -0.49 9.61 6.19
CA MET A 68 0.92 9.33 6.40
C MET A 68 1.14 8.43 7.63
N GLU A 69 0.50 8.75 8.76
CA GLU A 69 0.57 7.93 9.97
C GLU A 69 0.05 6.50 9.71
N MET A 70 -1.06 6.37 9.02
CA MET A 70 -1.64 5.09 8.61
C MET A 70 -0.67 4.29 7.74
N ILE A 71 -0.07 4.91 6.73
CA ILE A 71 0.89 4.26 5.82
C ILE A 71 2.15 3.83 6.58
N GLN A 72 2.67 4.68 7.46
CA GLN A 72 3.84 4.36 8.28
C GLN A 72 3.59 3.10 9.12
N GLU A 73 2.43 3.00 9.76
CA GLU A 73 2.08 1.82 10.55
C GLU A 73 1.98 0.57 9.69
N GLN A 74 1.33 0.65 8.52
CA GLN A 74 1.22 -0.46 7.58
C GLN A 74 2.60 -0.92 7.06
N PHE A 75 3.52 0.01 6.80
CA PHE A 75 4.81 -0.28 6.20
C PHE A 75 5.91 -0.59 7.22
N ARG A 76 5.70 -0.33 8.51
CA ARG A 76 6.69 -0.52 9.59
C ARG A 76 7.38 -1.89 9.57
N ASN A 77 6.62 -2.94 9.26
CA ASN A 77 7.10 -4.31 9.23
C ASN A 77 6.94 -4.97 7.85
N MET A 78 6.73 -4.17 6.80
CA MET A 78 6.56 -4.68 5.44
C MET A 78 7.93 -4.89 4.78
N ASN A 79 8.11 -6.05 4.16
CA ASN A 79 9.28 -6.30 3.33
C ASN A 79 9.06 -5.67 1.94
N PRO A 80 9.90 -4.73 1.48
CA PRO A 80 9.73 -4.09 0.17
C PRO A 80 9.81 -5.06 -1.01
N MET A 81 10.39 -6.26 -0.82
CA MET A 81 10.36 -7.34 -1.81
C MET A 81 8.96 -7.84 -2.16
N ILE A 82 7.93 -7.48 -1.35
CA ILE A 82 6.55 -7.96 -1.56
C ILE A 82 6.04 -7.62 -2.96
N LEU A 83 6.32 -6.42 -3.44
CA LEU A 83 5.89 -5.97 -4.76
C LEU A 83 6.54 -6.79 -5.89
N TYR A 84 7.83 -7.07 -5.76
CA TYR A 84 8.57 -7.92 -6.69
C TYR A 84 8.04 -9.37 -6.68
N ASP A 85 7.82 -9.94 -5.48
CA ASP A 85 7.31 -11.30 -5.34
C ASP A 85 5.90 -11.44 -5.96
N LEU A 86 5.02 -10.45 -5.72
CA LEU A 86 3.69 -10.43 -6.33
C LEU A 86 3.77 -10.37 -7.85
N GLN A 87 4.54 -9.44 -8.39
CA GLN A 87 4.68 -9.25 -9.84
C GLN A 87 5.22 -10.50 -10.54
N LYS A 88 6.18 -11.18 -9.92
CA LYS A 88 6.90 -12.27 -10.55
C LYS A 88 6.25 -13.64 -10.34
N PHE A 89 5.62 -13.87 -9.19
CA PHE A 89 5.18 -15.20 -8.77
C PHE A 89 3.68 -15.30 -8.47
N HIS A 90 2.97 -14.17 -8.25
CA HIS A 90 1.56 -14.14 -7.84
C HIS A 90 0.78 -13.11 -8.64
N PHE A 91 0.71 -13.33 -9.95
CA PHE A 91 0.22 -12.34 -10.91
C PHE A 91 -1.22 -11.89 -10.64
N GLY A 92 -2.13 -12.78 -10.21
CA GLY A 92 -3.51 -12.43 -9.87
C GLY A 92 -3.58 -11.41 -8.71
N ALA A 93 -2.80 -11.63 -7.66
CA ALA A 93 -2.69 -10.70 -6.55
C ALA A 93 -2.06 -9.36 -6.97
N PHE A 94 -1.06 -9.40 -7.87
CA PHE A 94 -0.44 -8.20 -8.43
C PHE A 94 -1.43 -7.38 -9.26
N GLN A 95 -2.28 -8.02 -10.06
CA GLN A 95 -3.33 -7.33 -10.82
C GLN A 95 -4.34 -6.63 -9.89
N LYS A 96 -4.77 -7.28 -8.80
CA LYS A 96 -5.66 -6.67 -7.80
C LYS A 96 -5.03 -5.43 -7.16
N LEU A 97 -3.75 -5.52 -6.78
CA LEU A 97 -3.00 -4.39 -6.22
C LEU A 97 -2.88 -3.24 -7.24
N THR A 98 -2.59 -3.54 -8.51
CA THR A 98 -2.45 -2.56 -9.58
C THR A 98 -3.78 -1.86 -9.87
N ALA A 99 -4.89 -2.60 -9.91
CA ALA A 99 -6.21 -2.02 -10.05
C ALA A 99 -6.55 -1.10 -8.87
N HIS A 100 -6.33 -1.55 -7.63
CA HIS A 100 -6.51 -0.74 -6.43
C HIS A 100 -5.68 0.57 -6.47
N LYS A 101 -4.40 0.47 -6.88
CA LYS A 101 -3.52 1.63 -7.04
C LYS A 101 -4.10 2.64 -8.03
N ASN A 102 -4.43 2.19 -9.23
CA ASN A 102 -4.81 3.06 -10.36
C ASN A 102 -6.25 3.60 -10.26
N GLU A 103 -7.13 2.90 -9.58
CA GLU A 103 -8.53 3.29 -9.46
C GLU A 103 -8.81 3.99 -8.14
N PHE A 104 -8.52 3.33 -7.01
CA PHE A 104 -8.85 3.85 -5.70
C PHE A 104 -7.84 4.89 -5.18
N LEU A 105 -6.54 4.53 -5.10
CA LEU A 105 -5.54 5.42 -4.51
C LEU A 105 -5.36 6.69 -5.35
N LEU A 106 -5.35 6.57 -6.69
CA LEU A 106 -5.29 7.73 -7.56
C LEU A 106 -6.47 8.67 -7.34
N THR A 107 -7.68 8.13 -7.16
CA THR A 107 -8.89 8.91 -6.88
C THR A 107 -8.79 9.64 -5.53
N ILE A 108 -8.34 8.97 -4.47
CA ILE A 108 -8.13 9.60 -3.15
C ILE A 108 -7.15 10.78 -3.25
N ILE A 109 -6.01 10.59 -3.92
CA ILE A 109 -5.02 11.66 -4.09
C ILE A 109 -5.60 12.83 -4.88
N ARG A 110 -6.32 12.56 -5.95
CA ARG A 110 -6.99 13.57 -6.77
C ARG A 110 -7.99 14.40 -5.95
N ASN A 111 -8.86 13.72 -5.21
CA ASN A 111 -9.86 14.36 -4.36
C ASN A 111 -9.24 15.23 -3.27
N ASN A 112 -8.13 14.76 -2.66
CA ASN A 112 -7.38 15.57 -1.68
C ASN A 112 -6.81 16.86 -2.30
N ILE A 113 -6.26 16.78 -3.52
CA ILE A 113 -5.75 17.98 -4.22
C ILE A 113 -6.89 18.94 -4.54
N GLU A 114 -8.02 18.46 -5.05
CA GLU A 114 -9.21 19.26 -5.34
C GLU A 114 -9.76 19.94 -4.08
N LYS A 115 -9.86 19.19 -2.98
CA LYS A 115 -10.28 19.68 -1.66
C LYS A 115 -9.35 20.80 -1.17
N GLY A 116 -8.04 20.59 -1.22
CA GLY A 116 -7.06 21.59 -0.77
C GLY A 116 -7.05 22.85 -1.61
N ILE A 117 -7.32 22.78 -2.91
CA ILE A 117 -7.51 23.95 -3.77
C ILE A 117 -8.80 24.68 -3.38
N ALA A 118 -9.90 23.97 -3.15
CA ALA A 118 -11.18 24.56 -2.75
C ALA A 118 -11.11 25.24 -1.38
N GLU A 119 -10.35 24.67 -0.45
CA GLU A 119 -10.08 25.22 0.89
C GLU A 119 -9.07 26.39 0.88
N GLY A 120 -8.44 26.68 -0.27
CA GLY A 120 -7.41 27.74 -0.39
C GLY A 120 -6.07 27.37 0.25
N LEU A 121 -5.85 26.11 0.58
CA LEU A 121 -4.61 25.57 1.17
C LEU A 121 -3.57 25.21 0.09
N TYR A 122 -4.03 24.88 -1.11
CA TYR A 122 -3.17 24.60 -2.25
C TYR A 122 -3.33 25.69 -3.33
N ARG A 123 -2.27 25.92 -4.09
CA ARG A 123 -2.30 26.87 -5.19
C ARG A 123 -3.25 26.40 -6.31
N LYS A 124 -3.91 27.36 -6.97
CA LYS A 124 -4.97 27.08 -7.97
C LYS A 124 -4.45 26.68 -9.35
N ASP A 125 -3.16 26.89 -9.62
CA ASP A 125 -2.52 26.61 -10.91
C ASP A 125 -1.98 25.19 -11.05
N ILE A 126 -2.30 24.28 -10.10
CA ILE A 126 -1.91 22.88 -10.13
C ILE A 126 -2.63 22.14 -11.25
N ASN A 127 -1.87 21.42 -12.09
CA ASN A 127 -2.45 20.40 -12.95
C ASN A 127 -2.73 19.13 -12.11
N ILE A 128 -3.98 18.97 -11.69
CA ILE A 128 -4.42 17.92 -10.76
C ILE A 128 -4.10 16.54 -11.30
N ASP A 129 -4.34 16.29 -12.59
CA ASP A 129 -4.11 14.96 -13.20
C ASP A 129 -2.63 14.57 -13.18
N ILE A 130 -1.75 15.49 -13.57
CA ILE A 130 -0.30 15.25 -13.57
C ILE A 130 0.22 15.08 -12.15
N LEU A 131 -0.17 15.97 -11.24
CA LEU A 131 0.35 15.93 -9.86
C LEU A 131 -0.14 14.72 -9.10
N ALA A 132 -1.40 14.30 -9.29
CA ALA A 132 -1.94 13.09 -8.65
C ALA A 132 -1.19 11.83 -9.08
N LYS A 133 -0.93 11.68 -10.38
CA LYS A 133 -0.14 10.56 -10.91
C LYS A 133 1.30 10.60 -10.42
N PHE A 134 1.93 11.76 -10.46
CA PHE A 134 3.30 11.94 -9.97
C PHE A 134 3.41 11.57 -8.49
N ARG A 135 2.50 12.05 -7.65
CA ARG A 135 2.46 11.74 -6.22
C ARG A 135 2.28 10.23 -5.98
N LEU A 136 1.34 9.61 -6.70
CA LEU A 136 1.10 8.16 -6.57
C LEU A 136 2.33 7.34 -6.95
N GLU A 137 2.97 7.65 -8.09
CA GLU A 137 4.16 6.90 -8.55
C GLU A 137 5.38 7.19 -7.63
N SER A 138 5.51 8.40 -7.10
CA SER A 138 6.57 8.72 -6.14
C SER A 138 6.47 7.87 -4.86
N MET A 139 5.27 7.58 -4.37
CA MET A 139 5.07 6.68 -3.23
C MET A 139 5.49 5.24 -3.55
N MET A 140 5.33 4.79 -4.80
CA MET A 140 5.73 3.44 -5.23
C MET A 140 7.24 3.29 -5.34
N ILE A 141 7.98 4.38 -5.49
CA ILE A 141 9.45 4.34 -5.65
C ILE A 141 10.16 3.74 -4.44
N GLY A 142 9.56 3.85 -3.25
CA GLY A 142 10.07 3.24 -2.01
C GLY A 142 10.20 1.71 -2.07
N PHE A 143 9.44 1.06 -2.96
CA PHE A 143 9.53 -0.39 -3.19
C PHE A 143 10.66 -0.78 -4.16
N ASN A 144 11.36 0.18 -4.75
CA ASN A 144 12.51 -0.10 -5.61
C ASN A 144 13.74 -0.40 -4.75
N ILE A 145 14.04 -1.68 -4.60
CA ILE A 145 15.14 -2.18 -3.76
C ILE A 145 16.54 -1.83 -4.30
N ASP A 146 16.65 -1.51 -5.59
CA ASP A 146 17.92 -1.08 -6.19
C ASP A 146 18.24 0.37 -5.80
N LEU A 147 17.21 1.21 -5.64
CA LEU A 147 17.34 2.58 -5.15
C LEU A 147 17.42 2.64 -3.61
N PHE A 148 16.57 1.86 -2.93
CA PHE A 148 16.44 1.85 -1.48
C PHE A 148 16.66 0.43 -0.92
N PRO A 149 17.93 -0.05 -0.87
CA PRO A 149 18.23 -1.38 -0.33
C PRO A 149 17.73 -1.53 1.11
N PRO A 150 16.99 -2.62 1.45
CA PRO A 150 16.37 -2.82 2.78
C PRO A 150 17.38 -2.94 3.93
N VAL A 151 18.65 -3.18 3.62
CA VAL A 151 19.75 -3.19 4.61
C VAL A 151 20.05 -1.79 5.13
N LYS A 152 19.78 -0.76 4.31
CA LYS A 152 20.12 0.64 4.63
C LYS A 152 18.89 1.51 4.88
N TYR A 153 17.77 1.22 4.25
CA TYR A 153 16.55 2.03 4.30
C TYR A 153 15.35 1.20 4.75
N SER A 154 14.50 1.76 5.60
CA SER A 154 13.18 1.20 5.85
C SER A 154 12.16 1.77 4.86
N LEU A 155 11.20 0.95 4.44
CA LEU A 155 10.13 1.40 3.53
C LEU A 155 9.31 2.53 4.16
N ALA A 156 9.03 2.45 5.46
CA ALA A 156 8.30 3.49 6.18
C ALA A 156 9.03 4.83 6.17
N GLU A 157 10.34 4.84 6.42
CA GLU A 157 11.17 6.05 6.39
C GLU A 157 11.20 6.69 5.00
N VAL A 158 11.46 5.89 3.97
CA VAL A 158 11.48 6.40 2.57
C VAL A 158 10.14 7.00 2.19
N THR A 159 9.05 6.30 2.52
CA THR A 159 7.69 6.77 2.20
C THR A 159 7.36 8.05 2.96
N GLN A 160 7.77 8.16 4.23
CA GLN A 160 7.58 9.38 5.01
C GLN A 160 8.24 10.59 4.36
N VAL A 161 9.53 10.49 4.04
CA VAL A 161 10.29 11.59 3.39
C VAL A 161 9.66 12.00 2.07
N ILE A 162 9.19 11.03 1.27
CA ILE A 162 8.52 11.31 0.00
C ILE A 162 7.21 12.06 0.23
N ILE A 163 6.39 11.64 1.20
CA ILE A 163 5.10 12.31 1.48
C ILE A 163 5.34 13.72 2.03
N GLU A 164 6.28 13.91 2.96
CA GLU A 164 6.63 15.21 3.52
C GLU A 164 7.10 16.22 2.44
N HIS A 165 7.67 15.73 1.35
CA HIS A 165 8.07 16.58 0.23
C HIS A 165 6.88 17.25 -0.49
N PHE A 166 5.67 16.73 -0.34
CA PHE A 166 4.45 17.31 -0.95
C PHE A 166 3.69 18.29 -0.03
N LEU A 167 4.17 18.49 1.18
CA LEU A 167 3.62 19.45 2.15
C LEU A 167 4.39 20.77 2.10
#